data_debe8298ae696577ee409880e628332c
#
_entry.id   debe8298ae696577ee409880e628332c
#
_cell.length_a   1.000
_cell.length_b   1.000
_cell.length_c   1.000
_cell.angle_alpha   90.00
_cell.angle_beta   90.00
_cell.angle_gamma   90.00
#
_symmetry.space_group_name_H-M   'P 1'
#
loop_
_entity.id
_entity.type
_entity.pdbx_description
1 polymer ?
#
loop_
_entity_poly.entity_id
_entity_poly.type
_entity_poly.pdbx_seq_one_letter_code
_entity_poly.pdbx_strand_id
1 'polypeptide(L)' 'ANMLCVQQDFKAAISYYTQAITTDGDFAEAYFNRGLTYIYIGEHEKGIADLSKAGELGIYQAYNLISRFQ' A
#
# COMPACT_ATOMS: atom_id res chain seq x y z
N ALA A 1 8.48 -14.77 17.60
CA ALA A 1 8.28 -13.95 16.86
C ALA A 1 8.02 -12.51 17.32
N ASN A 2 8.35 -11.64 16.53
CA ASN A 2 8.54 -10.28 16.95
C ASN A 2 7.66 -9.36 16.16
N MET A 3 6.49 -9.11 16.72
CA MET A 3 5.56 -8.21 16.08
C MET A 3 6.16 -6.83 15.87
N LEU A 4 7.01 -6.40 16.82
CA LEU A 4 7.67 -5.11 16.68
C LEU A 4 8.59 -5.08 15.46
N CYS A 5 9.35 -6.15 15.24
CA CYS A 5 10.23 -6.22 14.08
C CYS A 5 9.44 -6.21 12.78
N VAL A 6 8.32 -6.93 12.77
CA VAL A 6 7.47 -6.97 11.59
C VAL A 6 6.91 -5.58 11.30
N GLN A 7 6.48 -4.85 12.34
CA GLN A 7 5.97 -3.49 12.15
C GLN A 7 7.05 -2.54 11.66
N GLN A 8 8.27 -2.69 12.15
CA GLN A 8 9.38 -1.87 11.69
C GLN A 8 9.68 -2.14 10.22
N ASP A 9 9.63 -3.40 9.81
CA ASP A 9 9.84 -3.76 8.41
C ASP A 9 8.76 -3.16 7.53
N PHE A 10 7.52 -3.14 8.00
CA PHE A 10 6.44 -2.53 7.24
C PHE A 10 6.63 -1.03 7.11
N LYS A 11 7.07 -0.36 8.16
CA LYS A 11 7.34 1.07 8.09
C LYS A 11 8.47 1.38 7.10
N ALA A 12 9.51 0.56 7.12
CA ALA A 12 10.61 0.71 6.17
C ALA A 12 10.11 0.51 4.74
N ALA A 13 9.24 -0.48 4.52
CA ALA A 13 8.67 -0.73 3.22
C ALA A 13 7.83 0.46 2.75
N ILE A 14 7.03 1.04 3.63
CA ILE A 14 6.22 2.21 3.30
C ILE A 14 7.12 3.37 2.86
N SER A 15 8.20 3.59 3.58
CA SER A 15 9.15 4.64 3.26
C SER A 15 9.75 4.41 1.87
N TYR A 16 10.13 3.17 1.58
CA TYR A 16 10.69 2.81 0.29
C TYR A 16 9.68 3.07 -0.84
N TYR A 17 8.44 2.61 -0.64
CA TYR A 17 7.40 2.80 -1.65
C TYR A 17 7.07 4.28 -1.83
N THR A 18 7.10 5.04 -0.74
CA THR A 18 6.86 6.48 -0.82
C THR A 18 7.92 7.16 -1.67
N GLN A 19 9.17 6.76 -1.51
CA GLN A 19 10.24 7.30 -2.33
C GLN A 19 10.07 6.92 -3.80
N ALA A 20 9.67 5.67 -4.05
CA ALA A 20 9.43 5.21 -5.42
C ALA A 20 8.32 6.02 -6.08
N ILE A 21 7.25 6.30 -5.35
CA ILE A 21 6.13 7.08 -5.84
C ILE A 21 6.54 8.53 -6.10
N THR A 22 7.38 9.08 -5.22
CA THR A 22 7.87 10.45 -5.38
C THR A 22 8.69 10.58 -6.66
N THR A 23 9.47 9.55 -6.97
CA THR A 23 10.30 9.54 -8.17
C THR A 23 9.44 9.29 -9.43
N ASP A 24 8.45 8.42 -9.33
CA ASP A 24 7.58 8.07 -10.44
C ASP A 24 6.14 8.04 -9.94
N GLY A 25 5.42 9.13 -10.14
CA GLY A 25 4.06 9.27 -9.64
C GLY A 25 3.05 8.30 -10.23
N ASP A 26 3.42 7.62 -11.32
CA ASP A 26 2.54 6.64 -11.97
C ASP A 26 2.95 5.21 -11.65
N PHE A 27 3.78 4.99 -10.64
CA PHE A 27 4.25 3.67 -10.29
C PHE A 27 3.16 2.91 -9.54
N ALA A 28 2.28 2.27 -10.30
CA ALA A 28 1.10 1.60 -9.75
C ALA A 28 1.44 0.51 -8.73
N GLU A 29 2.49 -0.28 -8.99
CA GLU A 29 2.89 -1.34 -8.08
C GLU A 29 3.27 -0.80 -6.71
N ALA A 30 3.93 0.35 -6.67
CA ALA A 30 4.31 0.95 -5.40
C ALA A 30 3.07 1.37 -4.60
N TYR A 31 2.09 1.95 -5.26
CA TYR A 31 0.82 2.27 -4.60
C TYR A 31 0.13 1.02 -4.09
N PHE A 32 0.10 -0.02 -4.92
CA PHE A 32 -0.55 -1.27 -4.56
C PHE A 32 0.11 -1.89 -3.32
N ASN A 33 1.43 -2.00 -3.36
CA ASN A 33 2.18 -2.60 -2.25
C ASN A 33 2.11 -1.74 -1.00
N ARG A 34 2.19 -0.43 -1.14
CA ARG A 34 2.08 0.47 0.01
C ARG A 34 0.70 0.38 0.63
N GLY A 35 -0.34 0.29 -0.21
CA GLY A 35 -1.70 0.14 0.28
C GLY A 35 -1.89 -1.13 1.10
N LEU A 36 -1.38 -2.25 0.59
CA LEU A 36 -1.44 -3.51 1.33
C LEU A 36 -0.68 -3.41 2.65
N THR A 37 0.47 -2.76 2.64
CA THR A 37 1.28 -2.60 3.84
C THR A 37 0.54 -1.76 4.87
N TYR A 38 -0.10 -0.68 4.46
CA TYR A 38 -0.92 0.13 5.37
C TYR A 38 -2.02 -0.70 6.01
N ILE A 39 -2.68 -1.55 5.23
CA ILE A 39 -3.76 -2.39 5.76
C ILE A 39 -3.22 -3.36 6.80
N TYR A 40 -2.06 -3.94 6.56
CA TYR A 40 -1.44 -4.87 7.50
C TYR A 40 -1.14 -4.22 8.85
N ILE A 41 -0.79 -2.94 8.86
CA ILE A 41 -0.48 -2.26 10.12
C ILE A 41 -1.69 -1.54 10.71
N GLY A 42 -2.87 -1.72 10.12
CA GLY A 42 -4.10 -1.17 10.68
C GLY A 42 -4.51 0.19 10.13
N GLU A 43 -3.77 0.74 9.18
CA GLU A 43 -4.07 2.03 8.58
C GLU A 43 -4.97 1.81 7.35
N HIS A 44 -6.19 1.37 7.60
CA HIS A 44 -7.09 0.94 6.52
C HIS A 44 -7.45 2.07 5.57
N GLU A 45 -7.70 3.26 6.08
CA GLU A 45 -8.08 4.38 5.23
C GLU A 45 -6.97 4.74 4.26
N LYS A 46 -5.74 4.78 4.75
CA LYS A 46 -4.58 5.07 3.89
C LYS A 46 -4.37 3.94 2.88
N GLY A 47 -4.54 2.71 3.33
CA GLY A 47 -4.38 1.55 2.46
C GLY A 47 -5.40 1.56 1.33
N ILE A 48 -6.65 1.84 1.66
CA ILE A 48 -7.71 1.90 0.66
C ILE A 48 -7.44 3.01 -0.35
N ALA A 49 -6.97 4.16 0.11
CA ALA A 49 -6.64 5.27 -0.78
C ALA A 49 -5.55 4.87 -1.77
N ASP A 50 -4.50 4.19 -1.28
CA ASP A 50 -3.42 3.74 -2.15
C ASP A 50 -3.88 2.66 -3.12
N LEU A 51 -4.71 1.73 -2.66
CA LEU A 51 -5.25 0.70 -3.53
C LEU A 51 -6.15 1.31 -4.62
N SER A 52 -6.93 2.31 -4.26
CA SER A 52 -7.76 3.02 -5.23
C SER A 52 -6.89 3.68 -6.30
N LYS A 53 -5.80 4.30 -5.87
CA LYS A 53 -4.87 4.93 -6.82
C LYS A 53 -4.22 3.89 -7.73
N ALA A 54 -3.83 2.74 -7.16
CA ALA A 54 -3.25 1.67 -7.96
C ALA A 54 -4.25 1.16 -8.99
N GLY A 55 -5.53 1.05 -8.61
CA GLY A 55 -6.58 0.65 -9.53
C GLY A 55 -6.74 1.63 -10.68
N GLU A 56 -6.70 2.92 -10.37
CA GLU A 56 -6.77 3.97 -11.39
C GLU A 56 -5.61 3.88 -12.37
N LEU A 57 -4.45 3.45 -11.89
CA LEU A 57 -3.26 3.35 -12.71
C LEU A 57 -3.17 2.02 -13.48
N GLY A 58 -4.14 1.15 -13.32
CA GLY A 58 -4.25 -0.07 -14.12
C GLY A 58 -4.22 -1.38 -13.37
N ILE A 59 -3.97 -1.38 -12.07
CA ILE A 59 -4.00 -2.60 -11.26
C ILE A 59 -5.42 -2.82 -10.75
N TYR A 60 -6.27 -3.38 -11.61
CA TYR A 60 -7.70 -3.51 -11.31
C TYR A 60 -7.97 -4.45 -10.15
N GLN A 61 -7.05 -5.36 -9.85
CA GLN A 61 -7.16 -6.23 -8.69
C GLN A 61 -7.28 -5.44 -7.40
N ALA A 62 -6.75 -4.22 -7.38
CA ALA A 62 -6.83 -3.37 -6.20
C ALA A 62 -8.28 -3.08 -5.82
N TYR A 63 -9.15 -2.90 -6.80
CA TYR A 63 -10.57 -2.65 -6.52
C TYR A 63 -11.23 -3.83 -5.84
N ASN A 64 -10.85 -5.05 -6.23
CA ASN A 64 -11.38 -6.25 -5.56
C ASN A 64 -10.92 -6.31 -4.12
N LEU A 65 -9.69 -5.93 -3.85
CA LEU A 65 -9.18 -5.91 -2.49
C LEU A 65 -9.88 -4.86 -1.65
N ILE A 66 -10.17 -3.70 -2.22
CA ILE A 66 -10.89 -2.65 -1.50
C ILE A 66 -12.24 -3.18 -1.02
N SER A 67 -12.95 -3.89 -1.89
CA SER A 67 -14.24 -4.50 -1.51
C SER A 67 -14.11 -5.41 -0.31
N ARG A 68 -13.01 -6.14 -0.22
CA ARG A 68 -12.79 -7.06 0.90
C ARG A 68 -12.57 -6.34 2.22
N PHE A 69 -11.97 -5.15 2.16
CA PHE A 69 -11.58 -4.43 3.38
C PHE A 69 -12.58 -3.35 3.78
N GLN A 70 -13.60 -3.17 2.98
CA GLN A 70 -14.71 -2.31 3.35
C GLN A 70 -15.79 -3.16 4.04
#